data_2cba660dd1ef497fd7fda71a72b97520
#
_entry.id   2cba660dd1ef497fd7fda71a72b97520
#
_cell.length_a   1.000
_cell.length_b   1.000
_cell.length_c   1.000
_cell.angle_alpha   90.00
_cell.angle_beta   90.00
_cell.angle_gamma   90.00
#
_symmetry.space_group_name_H-M   'P 1'
#
loop_
_entity.id
_entity.type
_entity.pdbx_description
1 polymer ?
#
loop_
_entity_poly.entity_id
_entity_poly.type
_entity_poly.pdbx_seq_one_letter_code
_entity_poly.pdbx_strand_id
1 'polypeptide(L)'
;MKDNLGDITLSSNYRAIAGGCLLLKLIDLVILTLEGEKLSFDEMQFAYQAKASTTMCSWTVTSVVDHVIPGGMPVYGAAMDMSKALDMVEWAALFRTLMERQVGHIFLRLILFIYGNQQCDVRWCGKYSERFSVKNGVRQGGVSSGIFFAVYIDKLLSNLRESGHGCHINGVFFGAMIFADDIFLLSASRSGLQALVNLCQEFVSSRNLKFGTNSDPEKSKTKCIVFAKKVKPNFKPLNILLNGDTLPWVTQVKHLGHTLQSDNSMKKRYCTEKRLVYREDQFPSTRIP
;
A
#
# COMPACT_ATOMS: atom_id res chain seq x y z
N MET A 1 7.92 -18.50 -6.05
CA MET A 1 7.68 -17.73 -7.29
C MET A 1 6.62 -16.66 -7.08
N LYS A 2 6.69 -15.55 -7.81
CA LYS A 2 5.64 -14.49 -7.80
C LYS A 2 4.40 -14.91 -8.58
N ASP A 3 4.59 -15.72 -9.62
CA ASP A 3 3.54 -16.23 -10.47
C ASP A 3 3.83 -17.72 -10.80
N ASN A 4 2.81 -18.57 -10.74
CA ASN A 4 2.95 -20.00 -11.03
C ASN A 4 3.19 -20.29 -12.52
N LEU A 5 2.94 -19.32 -13.40
CA LEU A 5 3.14 -19.38 -14.84
C LEU A 5 4.41 -18.66 -15.32
N GLY A 6 5.16 -18.06 -14.38
CA GLY A 6 6.38 -17.32 -14.70
C GLY A 6 7.55 -18.24 -15.10
N ASP A 7 8.45 -17.73 -15.94
CA ASP A 7 9.70 -18.41 -16.29
C ASP A 7 10.55 -18.64 -15.03
N ILE A 8 10.79 -19.91 -14.72
CA ILE A 8 11.55 -20.34 -13.53
C ILE A 8 13.03 -19.98 -13.59
N THR A 9 13.55 -19.64 -14.75
CA THR A 9 14.96 -19.28 -14.96
C THR A 9 15.25 -17.81 -14.63
N LEU A 10 14.19 -16.97 -14.59
CA LEU A 10 14.34 -15.55 -14.34
C LEU A 10 14.27 -15.23 -12.84
N SER A 11 15.35 -14.67 -12.29
CA SER A 11 15.42 -14.22 -10.88
C SER A 11 14.34 -13.19 -10.52
N SER A 12 13.90 -12.38 -11.50
CA SER A 12 12.82 -11.41 -11.33
C SER A 12 11.46 -12.03 -10.94
N ASN A 13 11.26 -13.32 -11.21
CA ASN A 13 10.04 -14.06 -10.86
C ASN A 13 10.03 -14.60 -9.42
N TYR A 14 11.07 -14.30 -8.66
CA TYR A 14 11.17 -14.72 -7.26
C TYR A 14 11.08 -13.53 -6.32
N ARG A 15 10.63 -13.76 -5.10
CA ARG A 15 10.77 -12.84 -3.97
C ARG A 15 11.85 -13.41 -3.06
N ALA A 16 12.86 -12.61 -2.76
CA ALA A 16 13.82 -12.95 -1.73
C ALA A 16 13.15 -12.83 -0.35
N ILE A 17 13.27 -13.87 0.47
CA ILE A 17 12.80 -13.86 1.85
C ILE A 17 14.04 -13.86 2.74
N ALA A 18 14.20 -12.84 3.56
CA ALA A 18 15.34 -12.72 4.46
C ALA A 18 15.14 -13.62 5.69
N GLY A 19 15.98 -14.64 5.84
CA GLY A 19 16.11 -15.43 7.04
C GLY A 19 17.00 -14.69 8.06
N GLY A 20 16.40 -14.12 9.10
CA GLY A 20 17.16 -13.53 10.22
C GLY A 20 17.37 -14.51 11.35
N CYS A 21 18.45 -14.33 12.13
CA CYS A 21 18.67 -15.12 13.35
C CYS A 21 17.61 -14.79 14.42
N LEU A 22 17.42 -15.70 15.36
CA LEU A 22 16.44 -15.55 16.46
C LEU A 22 16.70 -14.29 17.30
N LEU A 23 17.96 -13.96 17.55
CA LEU A 23 18.34 -12.78 18.32
C LEU A 23 17.84 -11.48 17.67
N LEU A 24 17.96 -11.34 16.35
CA LEU A 24 17.43 -10.16 15.63
C LEU A 24 15.92 -10.06 15.75
N LYS A 25 15.20 -11.18 15.70
CA LYS A 25 13.74 -11.19 15.91
C LYS A 25 13.35 -10.75 17.31
N LEU A 26 14.11 -11.17 18.33
CA LEU A 26 13.88 -10.73 19.71
C LEU A 26 14.16 -9.23 19.87
N ILE A 27 15.23 -8.72 19.29
CA ILE A 27 15.54 -7.29 19.27
C ILE A 27 14.40 -6.50 18.60
N ASP A 28 13.96 -6.93 17.43
CA ASP A 28 12.82 -6.32 16.73
C ASP A 28 11.57 -6.27 17.63
N LEU A 29 11.23 -7.37 18.32
CA LEU A 29 10.09 -7.42 19.25
C LEU A 29 10.27 -6.46 20.44
N VAL A 30 11.45 -6.39 21.03
CA VAL A 30 11.73 -5.44 22.13
C VAL A 30 11.55 -4.00 21.66
N ILE A 31 12.07 -3.64 20.49
CA ILE A 31 11.90 -2.31 19.90
C ILE A 31 10.41 -2.00 19.69
N LEU A 32 9.66 -2.92 19.08
CA LEU A 32 8.22 -2.73 18.84
C LEU A 32 7.42 -2.64 20.15
N THR A 33 7.82 -3.35 21.19
CA THR A 33 7.15 -3.30 22.51
C THR A 33 7.41 -1.98 23.23
N LEU A 34 8.64 -1.47 23.18
CA LEU A 34 9.04 -0.29 23.96
C LEU A 34 8.79 1.03 23.21
N GLU A 35 8.84 1.02 21.88
CA GLU A 35 8.70 2.21 21.04
C GLU A 35 7.44 2.19 20.18
N GLY A 36 6.54 1.22 20.38
CA GLY A 36 5.38 0.97 19.51
C GLY A 36 4.47 2.19 19.34
N GLU A 37 4.26 2.99 20.40
CA GLU A 37 3.46 4.22 20.33
C GLU A 37 4.05 5.23 19.34
N LYS A 38 5.37 5.38 19.31
CA LYS A 38 6.09 6.28 18.39
C LYS A 38 6.16 5.73 16.97
N LEU A 39 5.94 4.43 16.81
CA LEU A 39 5.89 3.73 15.53
C LEU A 39 4.46 3.56 15.01
N SER A 40 3.49 4.25 15.63
CA SER A 40 2.12 4.31 15.14
C SER A 40 2.05 5.03 13.79
N PHE A 41 1.09 4.69 12.97
CA PHE A 41 0.85 5.29 11.65
C PHE A 41 -0.65 5.40 11.39
N ASP A 42 -1.02 6.09 10.33
CA ASP A 42 -2.40 6.44 9.98
C ASP A 42 -3.28 5.18 9.84
N GLU A 43 -4.54 5.29 10.27
CA GLU A 43 -5.54 4.21 10.21
C GLU A 43 -5.89 3.78 8.78
N MET A 44 -5.68 4.65 7.78
CA MET A 44 -5.86 4.31 6.35
C MET A 44 -4.68 3.51 5.76
N GLN A 45 -3.62 3.25 6.52
CA GLN A 45 -2.63 2.22 6.25
C GLN A 45 -3.06 0.91 6.91
N PHE A 46 -3.74 0.05 6.18
CA PHE A 46 -4.33 -1.19 6.72
C PHE A 46 -3.31 -2.31 6.96
N ALA A 47 -2.14 -2.26 6.31
CA ALA A 47 -1.11 -3.27 6.53
C ALA A 47 -0.41 -3.07 7.88
N TYR A 48 0.00 -4.17 8.49
CA TYR A 48 0.75 -4.20 9.76
C TYR A 48 0.02 -3.63 10.98
N GLN A 49 -1.27 -3.32 10.85
CA GLN A 49 -2.13 -2.94 11.97
C GLN A 49 -2.85 -4.16 12.55
N ALA A 50 -2.98 -4.18 13.87
CA ALA A 50 -3.79 -5.18 14.55
C ALA A 50 -5.26 -5.08 14.08
N LYS A 51 -5.87 -6.25 13.83
CA LYS A 51 -7.28 -6.36 13.39
C LYS A 51 -7.60 -5.81 12.00
N ALA A 52 -6.63 -5.26 11.26
CA ALA A 52 -6.80 -4.89 9.86
C ALA A 52 -6.48 -6.05 8.92
N SER A 53 -7.07 -6.03 7.72
CA SER A 53 -6.89 -7.08 6.70
C SER A 53 -7.03 -6.52 5.29
N THR A 54 -6.57 -7.29 4.29
CA THR A 54 -6.77 -6.97 2.87
C THR A 54 -8.26 -6.85 2.51
N THR A 55 -9.10 -7.71 3.10
CA THR A 55 -10.56 -7.66 2.93
C THR A 55 -11.14 -6.36 3.48
N MET A 56 -10.68 -5.92 4.65
CA MET A 56 -11.14 -4.68 5.27
C MET A 56 -10.77 -3.45 4.43
N CYS A 57 -9.53 -3.40 3.92
CA CYS A 57 -9.09 -2.34 3.02
C CYS A 57 -9.94 -2.28 1.74
N SER A 58 -10.13 -3.42 1.05
CA SER A 58 -10.97 -3.48 -0.15
C SER A 58 -12.45 -3.19 0.15
N TRP A 59 -12.95 -3.60 1.31
CA TRP A 59 -14.32 -3.28 1.74
C TRP A 59 -14.50 -1.79 2.00
N THR A 60 -13.52 -1.11 2.58
CA THR A 60 -13.54 0.35 2.77
C THR A 60 -13.65 1.07 1.42
N VAL A 61 -12.85 0.66 0.42
CA VAL A 61 -12.96 1.20 -0.94
C VAL A 61 -14.37 1.08 -1.48
N THR A 62 -14.97 -0.11 -1.41
CA THR A 62 -16.34 -0.33 -1.93
C THR A 62 -17.40 0.39 -1.13
N SER A 63 -17.24 0.52 0.19
CA SER A 63 -18.18 1.24 1.04
C SER A 63 -18.20 2.73 0.74
N VAL A 64 -17.04 3.34 0.48
CA VAL A 64 -16.94 4.75 0.06
C VAL A 64 -17.63 4.94 -1.29
N VAL A 65 -17.37 4.05 -2.26
CA VAL A 65 -18.02 4.08 -3.57
C VAL A 65 -19.53 3.93 -3.45
N ASP A 66 -20.02 2.99 -2.63
CA ASP A 66 -21.44 2.75 -2.37
C ASP A 66 -22.12 3.92 -1.69
N HIS A 67 -21.39 4.71 -0.91
CA HIS A 67 -21.92 5.90 -0.25
C HIS A 67 -22.07 7.07 -1.23
N VAL A 68 -21.10 7.28 -2.12
CA VAL A 68 -21.03 8.44 -3.01
C VAL A 68 -21.93 8.27 -4.27
N ILE A 69 -21.92 7.10 -4.89
CA ILE A 69 -22.65 6.84 -6.16
C ILE A 69 -24.16 7.07 -6.07
N PRO A 70 -24.89 6.74 -4.97
CA PRO A 70 -26.32 7.03 -4.88
C PRO A 70 -26.67 8.51 -5.06
N GLY A 71 -25.77 9.43 -4.71
CA GLY A 71 -25.89 10.87 -4.95
C GLY A 71 -25.79 11.28 -6.44
N GLY A 72 -25.58 10.33 -7.35
CA GLY A 72 -25.50 10.57 -8.79
C GLY A 72 -24.13 11.00 -9.32
N MET A 73 -23.14 11.14 -8.43
CA MET A 73 -21.78 11.51 -8.80
C MET A 73 -20.91 10.27 -9.09
N PRO A 74 -20.10 10.29 -10.15
CA PRO A 74 -19.11 9.25 -10.38
C PRO A 74 -17.97 9.36 -9.35
N VAL A 75 -17.37 8.22 -9.03
CA VAL A 75 -16.13 8.16 -8.24
C VAL A 75 -14.98 7.71 -9.13
N TYR A 76 -13.93 8.47 -9.15
CA TYR A 76 -12.70 8.17 -9.90
C TYR A 76 -11.70 7.52 -8.98
N GLY A 77 -11.21 6.34 -9.36
CA GLY A 77 -10.24 5.59 -8.58
C GLY A 77 -8.95 5.34 -9.34
N ALA A 78 -7.85 5.19 -8.60
CA ALA A 78 -6.58 4.71 -9.13
C ALA A 78 -5.99 3.66 -8.19
N ALA A 79 -5.75 2.46 -8.71
CA ALA A 79 -4.95 1.45 -8.05
C ALA A 79 -3.49 1.65 -8.45
N MET A 80 -2.60 1.86 -7.48
CA MET A 80 -1.20 2.20 -7.70
C MET A 80 -0.32 1.19 -6.95
N ASP A 81 0.60 0.53 -7.66
CA ASP A 81 1.52 -0.48 -7.12
C ASP A 81 2.94 0.08 -7.11
N MET A 82 3.57 0.12 -5.95
CA MET A 82 4.97 0.54 -5.84
C MET A 82 5.91 -0.62 -6.16
N SER A 83 6.81 -0.40 -7.12
CA SER A 83 7.76 -1.43 -7.57
C SER A 83 8.85 -1.64 -6.54
N LYS A 84 8.97 -2.90 -6.02
CA LYS A 84 10.02 -3.31 -5.07
C LYS A 84 10.15 -2.37 -3.85
N ALA A 85 9.02 -1.86 -3.34
CA ALA A 85 9.00 -0.78 -2.36
C ALA A 85 9.82 -1.08 -1.10
N LEU A 86 9.69 -2.29 -0.53
CA LEU A 86 10.45 -2.68 0.66
C LEU A 86 11.97 -2.76 0.40
N ASP A 87 12.36 -3.19 -0.82
CA ASP A 87 13.76 -3.33 -1.18
C ASP A 87 14.44 -1.97 -1.47
N MET A 88 13.62 -0.95 -1.78
CA MET A 88 14.09 0.38 -2.18
C MET A 88 14.08 1.42 -1.04
N VAL A 89 13.68 1.03 0.18
CA VAL A 89 13.69 1.95 1.33
C VAL A 89 15.10 2.49 1.57
N GLU A 90 15.26 3.81 1.48
CA GLU A 90 16.52 4.48 1.82
C GLU A 90 16.70 4.58 3.33
N TRP A 91 17.77 4.02 3.84
CA TRP A 91 18.04 3.99 5.29
C TRP A 91 18.18 5.40 5.89
N ALA A 92 18.83 6.33 5.17
CA ALA A 92 18.97 7.70 5.64
C ALA A 92 17.61 8.39 5.86
N ALA A 93 16.67 8.19 4.93
CA ALA A 93 15.32 8.74 5.04
C ALA A 93 14.50 8.00 6.11
N LEU A 94 14.63 6.67 6.23
CA LEU A 94 13.99 5.89 7.29
C LEU A 94 14.46 6.36 8.67
N PHE A 95 15.77 6.47 8.88
CA PHE A 95 16.32 6.88 10.18
C PHE A 95 15.93 8.32 10.52
N ARG A 96 15.88 9.23 9.54
CA ARG A 96 15.35 10.58 9.76
C ARG A 96 13.90 10.52 10.24
N THR A 97 13.05 9.73 9.59
CA THR A 97 11.65 9.56 10.01
C THR A 97 11.54 9.00 11.43
N LEU A 98 12.36 8.01 11.80
CA LEU A 98 12.39 7.46 13.16
C LEU A 98 12.87 8.49 14.20
N MET A 99 13.83 9.35 13.84
CA MET A 99 14.28 10.46 14.69
C MET A 99 13.19 11.52 14.87
N GLU A 100 12.51 11.91 13.81
CA GLU A 100 11.38 12.86 13.84
C GLU A 100 10.25 12.35 14.75
N ARG A 101 10.06 11.03 14.81
CA ARG A 101 9.12 10.36 15.71
C ARG A 101 9.63 10.15 17.13
N GLN A 102 10.81 10.69 17.45
CA GLN A 102 11.42 10.62 18.77
C GLN A 102 11.62 9.19 19.28
N VAL A 103 11.92 8.24 18.40
CA VAL A 103 12.36 6.90 18.78
C VAL A 103 13.60 7.00 19.65
N GLY A 104 13.66 6.23 20.73
CA GLY A 104 14.75 6.32 21.73
C GLY A 104 16.13 6.17 21.11
N HIS A 105 17.07 7.04 21.48
CA HIS A 105 18.40 7.10 20.86
C HIS A 105 19.19 5.79 20.96
N ILE A 106 18.97 5.00 21.99
CA ILE A 106 19.60 3.67 22.15
C ILE A 106 19.10 2.73 21.05
N PHE A 107 17.78 2.71 20.79
CA PHE A 107 17.19 1.88 19.76
C PHE A 107 17.57 2.35 18.35
N LEU A 108 17.62 3.67 18.13
CA LEU A 108 18.10 4.23 16.86
C LEU A 108 19.53 3.79 16.57
N ARG A 109 20.44 3.88 17.54
CA ARG A 109 21.83 3.43 17.39
C ARG A 109 21.91 1.94 17.12
N LEU A 110 21.08 1.13 17.80
CA LEU A 110 21.02 -0.31 17.60
C LEU A 110 20.53 -0.65 16.19
N ILE A 111 19.45 -0.01 15.71
CA ILE A 111 18.93 -0.21 14.36
C ILE A 111 19.98 0.21 13.32
N LEU A 112 20.61 1.37 13.49
CA LEU A 112 21.70 1.84 12.62
C LEU A 112 22.86 0.82 12.56
N PHE A 113 23.28 0.28 13.70
CA PHE A 113 24.33 -0.74 13.75
C PHE A 113 23.92 -2.01 13.00
N ILE A 114 22.69 -2.51 13.22
CA ILE A 114 22.17 -3.72 12.59
C ILE A 114 22.09 -3.52 11.06
N TYR A 115 21.55 -2.40 10.59
CA TYR A 115 21.42 -2.13 9.17
C TYR A 115 22.78 -1.88 8.50
N GLY A 116 23.65 -1.07 9.11
CA GLY A 116 24.97 -0.73 8.57
C GLY A 116 25.94 -1.91 8.46
N ASN A 117 25.75 -2.96 9.28
CA ASN A 117 26.57 -4.17 9.26
C ASN A 117 25.86 -5.38 8.63
N GLN A 118 24.74 -5.15 7.94
CA GLN A 118 23.96 -6.23 7.34
C GLN A 118 24.69 -6.84 6.14
N GLN A 119 25.00 -8.12 6.27
CA GLN A 119 25.50 -8.96 5.16
C GLN A 119 24.52 -10.10 4.91
N CYS A 120 24.34 -10.43 3.65
CA CYS A 120 23.47 -11.52 3.19
C CYS A 120 24.21 -12.42 2.21
N ASP A 121 23.77 -13.67 2.14
CA ASP A 121 24.02 -14.59 1.05
C ASP A 121 22.70 -15.11 0.50
N VAL A 122 22.68 -15.55 -0.74
CA VAL A 122 21.49 -16.14 -1.36
C VAL A 122 21.63 -17.66 -1.33
N ARG A 123 20.66 -18.33 -0.70
CA ARG A 123 20.54 -19.78 -0.75
C ARG A 123 19.62 -20.18 -1.90
N TRP A 124 20.13 -20.97 -2.83
CA TRP A 124 19.37 -21.48 -3.96
C TRP A 124 19.74 -22.92 -4.27
N CYS A 125 18.78 -23.83 -4.33
CA CYS A 125 18.99 -25.26 -4.61
C CYS A 125 20.13 -25.88 -3.79
N GLY A 126 20.23 -25.59 -2.50
CA GLY A 126 21.24 -26.11 -1.59
C GLY A 126 22.63 -25.45 -1.70
N LYS A 127 22.82 -24.52 -2.62
CA LYS A 127 24.06 -23.74 -2.78
C LYS A 127 23.90 -22.37 -2.16
N TYR A 128 25.03 -21.75 -1.76
CA TYR A 128 25.09 -20.39 -1.25
C TYR A 128 25.92 -19.52 -2.20
N SER A 129 25.49 -18.26 -2.36
CA SER A 129 26.30 -17.25 -3.03
C SER A 129 27.43 -16.77 -2.11
N GLU A 130 28.35 -16.00 -2.68
CA GLU A 130 29.24 -15.16 -1.87
C GLU A 130 28.42 -14.17 -1.06
N ARG A 131 28.97 -13.78 0.12
CA ARG A 131 28.35 -12.75 0.97
C ARG A 131 28.49 -11.38 0.34
N PHE A 132 27.42 -10.61 0.44
CA PHE A 132 27.39 -9.23 -0.02
C PHE A 132 26.75 -8.33 1.04
N SER A 133 27.16 -7.06 1.06
CA SER A 133 26.57 -6.06 1.94
C SER A 133 25.26 -5.54 1.37
N VAL A 134 24.22 -5.45 2.19
CA VAL A 134 22.97 -4.77 1.87
C VAL A 134 23.17 -3.28 2.13
N LYS A 135 22.67 -2.43 1.23
CA LYS A 135 22.86 -0.97 1.31
C LYS A 135 21.55 -0.18 1.43
N ASN A 136 20.42 -0.81 1.18
CA ASN A 136 19.08 -0.23 1.25
C ASN A 136 18.04 -1.33 1.49
N GLY A 137 16.79 -0.92 1.64
CA GLY A 137 15.67 -1.82 1.85
C GLY A 137 15.46 -2.25 3.30
N VAL A 138 14.25 -2.70 3.59
CA VAL A 138 13.91 -3.38 4.84
C VAL A 138 13.80 -4.88 4.59
N ARG A 139 14.20 -5.69 5.58
CA ARG A 139 14.27 -7.16 5.43
C ARG A 139 12.89 -7.77 5.18
N GLN A 140 12.63 -8.32 4.01
CA GLN A 140 11.40 -9.07 3.74
C GLN A 140 11.36 -10.32 4.63
N GLY A 141 10.47 -10.31 5.63
CA GLY A 141 10.36 -11.35 6.67
C GLY A 141 10.97 -10.95 8.04
N GLY A 142 11.52 -9.74 8.18
CA GLY A 142 11.85 -9.16 9.48
C GLY A 142 10.60 -8.76 10.26
N VAL A 143 10.63 -8.87 11.59
CA VAL A 143 9.46 -8.59 12.44
C VAL A 143 9.09 -7.10 12.41
N SER A 144 10.09 -6.21 12.48
CA SER A 144 9.90 -4.75 12.46
C SER A 144 9.76 -4.17 11.05
N SER A 145 10.15 -4.91 10.02
CA SER A 145 10.34 -4.38 8.65
C SER A 145 9.08 -3.80 8.05
N GLY A 146 7.94 -4.46 8.25
CA GLY A 146 6.65 -3.97 7.77
C GLY A 146 6.22 -2.68 8.44
N ILE A 147 6.42 -2.58 9.76
CA ILE A 147 6.11 -1.39 10.55
C ILE A 147 7.02 -0.24 10.14
N PHE A 148 8.33 -0.49 9.97
CA PHE A 148 9.26 0.54 9.48
C PHE A 148 8.89 1.05 8.09
N PHE A 149 8.43 0.17 7.20
CA PHE A 149 7.93 0.58 5.91
C PHE A 149 6.65 1.42 6.02
N ALA A 150 5.68 1.00 6.85
CA ALA A 150 4.46 1.78 7.08
C ALA A 150 4.75 3.18 7.63
N VAL A 151 5.63 3.26 8.64
CA VAL A 151 6.12 4.55 9.20
C VAL A 151 6.85 5.39 8.14
N TYR A 152 7.65 4.76 7.28
CA TYR A 152 8.41 5.43 6.21
C TYR A 152 7.51 6.13 5.20
N ILE A 153 6.33 5.54 4.88
CA ILE A 153 5.39 6.12 3.92
C ILE A 153 4.24 6.90 4.57
N ASP A 154 4.14 6.93 5.90
CA ASP A 154 3.01 7.50 6.63
C ASP A 154 2.77 9.00 6.31
N LYS A 155 3.84 9.77 6.10
CA LYS A 155 3.73 11.18 5.71
C LYS A 155 2.99 11.39 4.38
N LEU A 156 2.96 10.36 3.50
CA LEU A 156 2.17 10.41 2.28
C LEU A 156 0.67 10.56 2.60
N LEU A 157 0.13 9.76 3.53
CA LEU A 157 -1.28 9.86 3.92
C LEU A 157 -1.62 11.22 4.50
N SER A 158 -0.76 11.79 5.35
CA SER A 158 -0.93 13.15 5.86
C SER A 158 -0.99 14.17 4.73
N ASN A 159 -0.05 14.12 3.77
CA ASN A 159 -0.02 15.03 2.63
C ASN A 159 -1.27 14.90 1.75
N LEU A 160 -1.73 13.68 1.50
CA LEU A 160 -2.95 13.43 0.72
C LEU A 160 -4.19 14.00 1.43
N ARG A 161 -4.31 13.82 2.74
CA ARG A 161 -5.40 14.37 3.57
C ARG A 161 -5.38 15.89 3.60
N GLU A 162 -4.23 16.50 3.81
CA GLU A 162 -4.04 17.95 3.88
C GLU A 162 -4.28 18.64 2.52
N SER A 163 -4.23 17.91 1.41
CA SER A 163 -4.45 18.46 0.07
C SER A 163 -5.89 18.93 -0.20
N GLY A 164 -6.86 18.49 0.59
CA GLY A 164 -8.27 18.77 0.40
C GLY A 164 -8.91 18.06 -0.80
N HIS A 165 -8.13 17.24 -1.53
CA HIS A 165 -8.62 16.43 -2.65
C HIS A 165 -9.06 15.04 -2.16
N GLY A 166 -9.77 14.29 -3.03
CA GLY A 166 -10.24 12.95 -2.70
C GLY A 166 -11.70 12.89 -2.25
N CYS A 167 -12.14 11.71 -1.84
CA CYS A 167 -13.47 11.50 -1.27
C CYS A 167 -13.48 11.84 0.21
N HIS A 168 -14.53 12.55 0.64
CA HIS A 168 -14.80 12.84 2.04
C HIS A 168 -16.23 12.40 2.38
N ILE A 169 -16.42 11.79 3.54
CA ILE A 169 -17.72 11.39 4.06
C ILE A 169 -17.83 12.00 5.47
N ASN A 170 -18.81 12.86 5.69
CA ASN A 170 -19.00 13.58 6.96
C ASN A 170 -17.73 14.30 7.46
N GLY A 171 -16.96 14.89 6.53
CA GLY A 171 -15.71 15.59 6.85
C GLY A 171 -14.49 14.68 7.05
N VAL A 172 -14.67 13.36 7.06
CA VAL A 172 -13.56 12.39 7.19
C VAL A 172 -13.00 12.06 5.80
N PHE A 173 -11.68 12.05 5.68
CA PHE A 173 -10.97 11.75 4.44
C PHE A 173 -10.95 10.25 4.14
N PHE A 174 -11.43 9.89 2.97
CA PHE A 174 -11.37 8.55 2.37
C PHE A 174 -10.80 8.58 0.95
N GLY A 175 -9.94 9.54 0.67
CA GLY A 175 -9.31 9.71 -0.64
C GLY A 175 -8.16 8.77 -0.91
N ALA A 176 -7.64 8.09 0.11
CA ALA A 176 -6.56 7.11 -0.05
C ALA A 176 -6.70 5.98 0.96
N MET A 177 -6.60 4.74 0.51
CA MET A 177 -6.46 3.53 1.31
C MET A 177 -5.16 2.84 0.91
N ILE A 178 -4.32 2.50 1.88
CA ILE A 178 -3.00 1.92 1.65
C ILE A 178 -2.92 0.55 2.33
N PHE A 179 -2.36 -0.41 1.63
CA PHE A 179 -1.98 -1.70 2.19
C PHE A 179 -0.53 -2.02 1.82
N ALA A 180 0.38 -1.67 2.69
CA ALA A 180 1.84 -1.70 2.43
C ALA A 180 2.20 -0.85 1.20
N ASP A 181 2.63 -1.48 0.13
CA ASP A 181 3.01 -0.87 -1.16
C ASP A 181 1.84 -0.66 -2.13
N ASP A 182 0.68 -1.26 -1.87
CA ASP A 182 -0.53 -1.07 -2.67
C ASP A 182 -1.32 0.16 -2.18
N ILE A 183 -1.52 1.14 -3.06
CA ILE A 183 -2.28 2.37 -2.78
C ILE A 183 -3.55 2.37 -3.64
N PHE A 184 -4.70 2.66 -3.04
CA PHE A 184 -5.94 2.91 -3.76
C PHE A 184 -6.41 4.34 -3.48
N LEU A 185 -6.44 5.16 -4.54
CA LEU A 185 -6.92 6.54 -4.47
C LEU A 185 -8.38 6.63 -4.90
N LEU A 186 -9.17 7.48 -4.24
CA LEU A 186 -10.56 7.78 -4.58
C LEU A 186 -10.80 9.29 -4.59
N SER A 187 -11.47 9.79 -5.62
CA SER A 187 -11.88 11.19 -5.72
C SER A 187 -13.24 11.33 -6.40
N ALA A 188 -14.04 12.30 -5.95
CA ALA A 188 -15.31 12.67 -6.59
C ALA A 188 -15.11 13.41 -7.94
N SER A 189 -13.88 13.83 -8.24
CA SER A 189 -13.55 14.49 -9.50
C SER A 189 -12.28 13.93 -10.12
N ARG A 190 -12.19 13.99 -11.46
CA ARG A 190 -10.99 13.61 -12.19
C ARG A 190 -9.78 14.50 -11.83
N SER A 191 -10.00 15.81 -11.73
CA SER A 191 -8.94 16.76 -11.36
C SER A 191 -8.40 16.47 -9.94
N GLY A 192 -9.29 16.14 -9.01
CA GLY A 192 -8.90 15.72 -7.68
C GLY A 192 -8.11 14.41 -7.69
N LEU A 193 -8.50 13.42 -8.52
CA LEU A 193 -7.71 12.19 -8.68
C LEU A 193 -6.31 12.51 -9.24
N GLN A 194 -6.21 13.38 -10.27
CA GLN A 194 -4.91 13.79 -10.81
C GLN A 194 -4.03 14.47 -9.76
N ALA A 195 -4.62 15.34 -8.94
CA ALA A 195 -3.89 15.99 -7.84
C ALA A 195 -3.34 14.98 -6.83
N LEU A 196 -4.14 13.99 -6.43
CA LEU A 196 -3.69 12.91 -5.54
C LEU A 196 -2.56 12.07 -6.18
N VAL A 197 -2.69 11.74 -7.48
CA VAL A 197 -1.64 11.00 -8.23
C VAL A 197 -0.34 11.81 -8.27
N ASN A 198 -0.41 13.12 -8.50
CA ASN A 198 0.77 14.00 -8.50
C ASN A 198 1.47 14.01 -7.14
N LEU A 199 0.72 14.14 -6.04
CA LEU A 199 1.27 14.08 -4.69
C LEU A 199 1.94 12.73 -4.39
N CYS A 200 1.33 11.62 -4.82
CA CYS A 200 1.96 10.31 -4.72
C CYS A 200 3.27 10.27 -5.51
N GLN A 201 3.28 10.78 -6.74
CA GLN A 201 4.47 10.82 -7.60
C GLN A 201 5.60 11.64 -6.95
N GLU A 202 5.31 12.85 -6.48
CA GLU A 202 6.29 13.71 -5.81
C GLU A 202 6.88 13.04 -4.58
N PHE A 203 6.01 12.44 -3.75
CA PHE A 203 6.43 11.76 -2.54
C PHE A 203 7.36 10.57 -2.83
N VAL A 204 6.97 9.67 -3.75
CA VAL A 204 7.80 8.49 -4.06
C VAL A 204 9.10 8.87 -4.76
N SER A 205 9.07 9.90 -5.63
CA SER A 205 10.27 10.42 -6.30
C SER A 205 11.27 11.01 -5.30
N SER A 206 10.80 11.71 -4.27
CA SER A 206 11.66 12.27 -3.20
C SER A 206 12.33 11.18 -2.35
N ARG A 207 11.90 9.93 -2.47
CA ARG A 207 12.41 8.76 -1.73
C ARG A 207 13.02 7.69 -2.64
N ASN A 208 13.31 8.03 -3.91
CA ASN A 208 13.81 7.10 -4.92
C ASN A 208 12.94 5.83 -5.10
N LEU A 209 11.66 5.92 -4.73
CA LEU A 209 10.66 4.91 -5.01
C LEU A 209 10.04 5.16 -6.40
N LYS A 210 9.38 4.15 -6.97
CA LYS A 210 8.71 4.25 -8.28
C LYS A 210 7.42 3.45 -8.29
N PHE A 211 6.41 3.96 -9.00
CA PHE A 211 5.23 3.17 -9.34
C PHE A 211 5.48 2.28 -10.55
N GLY A 212 4.86 1.11 -10.55
CA GLY A 212 4.90 0.19 -11.68
C GLY A 212 3.97 0.65 -12.80
N THR A 213 4.52 1.33 -13.81
CA THR A 213 3.81 1.67 -15.06
C THR A 213 4.28 0.79 -16.20
N ASN A 214 3.43 0.58 -17.20
CA ASN A 214 3.78 -0.08 -18.44
C ASN A 214 2.99 0.58 -19.57
N SER A 215 3.61 0.78 -20.73
CA SER A 215 2.96 1.30 -21.94
C SER A 215 1.84 0.39 -22.45
N ASP A 216 1.93 -0.92 -22.17
CA ASP A 216 0.85 -1.88 -22.40
C ASP A 216 -0.15 -1.80 -21.22
N PRO A 217 -1.41 -1.38 -21.47
CA PRO A 217 -2.42 -1.25 -20.43
C PRO A 217 -2.72 -2.53 -19.66
N GLU A 218 -2.58 -3.68 -20.29
CA GLU A 218 -2.84 -4.97 -19.64
C GLU A 218 -1.73 -5.33 -18.66
N LYS A 219 -0.49 -4.96 -18.98
CA LYS A 219 0.70 -5.21 -18.16
C LYS A 219 0.96 -4.12 -17.13
N SER A 220 0.31 -2.95 -17.26
CA SER A 220 0.44 -1.89 -16.27
C SER A 220 -0.15 -2.34 -14.94
N LYS A 221 0.62 -2.20 -13.87
CA LYS A 221 0.16 -2.49 -12.51
C LYS A 221 -0.63 -1.32 -11.92
N THR A 222 -0.33 -0.10 -12.37
CA THR A 222 -1.07 1.11 -12.00
C THR A 222 -2.16 1.36 -13.03
N LYS A 223 -3.43 1.41 -12.58
CA LYS A 223 -4.62 1.51 -13.44
C LYS A 223 -5.66 2.42 -12.81
N CYS A 224 -6.43 3.10 -13.67
CA CYS A 224 -7.54 3.95 -13.26
C CYS A 224 -8.89 3.25 -13.52
N ILE A 225 -9.88 3.52 -12.68
CA ILE A 225 -11.25 3.01 -12.79
C ILE A 225 -12.25 4.11 -12.47
N VAL A 226 -13.41 4.08 -13.15
CA VAL A 226 -14.55 4.95 -12.81
C VAL A 226 -15.66 4.08 -12.27
N PHE A 227 -16.18 4.44 -11.11
CA PHE A 227 -17.36 3.84 -10.52
C PHE A 227 -18.56 4.75 -10.76
N ALA A 228 -19.63 4.22 -11.37
CA ALA A 228 -20.87 4.96 -11.61
C ALA A 228 -22.04 4.00 -11.78
N LYS A 229 -23.29 4.45 -11.46
CA LYS A 229 -24.52 3.64 -11.65
C LYS A 229 -24.73 3.21 -13.10
N LYS A 230 -24.40 4.10 -14.05
CA LYS A 230 -24.44 3.85 -15.48
C LYS A 230 -23.26 4.56 -16.13
N VAL A 231 -22.26 3.81 -16.53
CA VAL A 231 -21.20 4.33 -17.39
C VAL A 231 -21.78 4.40 -18.81
N LYS A 232 -21.83 5.61 -19.39
CA LYS A 232 -22.25 5.75 -20.81
C LYS A 232 -21.30 4.93 -21.67
N PRO A 233 -21.79 4.16 -22.67
CA PRO A 233 -20.94 3.28 -23.50
C PRO A 233 -19.73 3.97 -24.15
N ASN A 234 -19.84 5.29 -24.40
CA ASN A 234 -18.77 6.11 -24.99
C ASN A 234 -18.09 7.07 -24.00
N PHE A 235 -18.27 6.86 -22.70
CA PHE A 235 -17.61 7.70 -21.71
C PHE A 235 -16.11 7.40 -21.70
N LYS A 236 -15.33 8.31 -22.27
CA LYS A 236 -13.87 8.31 -22.18
C LYS A 236 -13.45 9.40 -21.19
N PRO A 237 -13.06 9.04 -19.97
CA PRO A 237 -12.53 10.05 -19.05
C PRO A 237 -11.23 10.61 -19.64
N LEU A 238 -10.98 11.89 -19.37
CA LEU A 238 -9.70 12.52 -19.73
C LEU A 238 -8.54 11.78 -19.04
N ASN A 239 -7.40 11.74 -19.68
CA ASN A 239 -6.23 11.03 -19.21
C ASN A 239 -5.78 11.46 -17.79
N ILE A 240 -5.36 10.50 -17.00
CA ILE A 240 -4.57 10.69 -15.78
C ILE A 240 -3.12 10.42 -16.13
N LEU A 241 -2.24 11.31 -15.74
CA LEU A 241 -0.80 11.21 -16.00
C LEU A 241 -0.05 10.82 -14.74
N LEU A 242 0.93 9.94 -14.91
CA LEU A 242 1.91 9.58 -13.88
C LEU A 242 3.30 9.54 -14.54
N ASN A 243 4.24 10.35 -14.09
CA ASN A 243 5.56 10.52 -14.69
C ASN A 243 5.55 10.87 -16.21
N GLY A 244 4.51 11.55 -16.68
CA GLY A 244 4.30 11.84 -18.10
C GLY A 244 3.58 10.75 -18.89
N ASP A 245 3.48 9.54 -18.35
CA ASP A 245 2.76 8.43 -18.97
C ASP A 245 1.26 8.50 -18.66
N THR A 246 0.43 8.18 -19.67
CA THR A 246 -1.02 8.06 -19.47
C THR A 246 -1.37 6.76 -18.78
N LEU A 247 -2.08 6.85 -17.65
CA LEU A 247 -2.60 5.67 -16.97
C LEU A 247 -3.81 5.08 -17.70
N PRO A 248 -3.89 3.75 -17.85
CA PRO A 248 -5.00 3.10 -18.52
C PRO A 248 -6.27 3.15 -17.66
N TRP A 249 -7.41 3.47 -18.30
CA TRP A 249 -8.73 3.32 -17.74
C TRP A 249 -9.25 1.90 -17.98
N VAL A 250 -9.68 1.24 -16.90
CA VAL A 250 -10.20 -0.12 -16.97
C VAL A 250 -11.61 -0.22 -16.38
N THR A 251 -12.37 -1.23 -16.79
CA THR A 251 -13.70 -1.51 -16.23
C THR A 251 -13.65 -2.39 -14.99
N GLN A 252 -12.50 -3.04 -14.78
CA GLN A 252 -12.25 -3.84 -13.59
C GLN A 252 -10.78 -3.74 -13.18
N VAL A 253 -10.52 -3.73 -11.88
CA VAL A 253 -9.18 -3.71 -11.32
C VAL A 253 -9.06 -4.75 -10.21
N LYS A 254 -7.96 -5.48 -10.20
CA LYS A 254 -7.63 -6.40 -9.11
C LYS A 254 -6.90 -5.62 -8.01
N HIS A 255 -7.44 -5.65 -6.80
CA HIS A 255 -6.87 -4.99 -5.63
C HIS A 255 -6.89 -5.95 -4.43
N LEU A 256 -5.73 -6.24 -3.87
CA LEU A 256 -5.55 -7.10 -2.70
C LEU A 256 -6.28 -8.46 -2.80
N GLY A 257 -6.26 -9.09 -3.98
CA GLY A 257 -6.94 -10.36 -4.22
C GLY A 257 -8.43 -10.25 -4.58
N HIS A 258 -9.03 -9.07 -4.47
CA HIS A 258 -10.42 -8.78 -4.84
C HIS A 258 -10.50 -8.10 -6.20
N THR A 259 -11.60 -8.33 -6.93
CA THR A 259 -11.87 -7.64 -8.21
C THR A 259 -12.90 -6.55 -8.00
N LEU A 260 -12.49 -5.30 -8.19
CA LEU A 260 -13.35 -4.12 -8.18
C LEU A 260 -13.86 -3.86 -9.59
N GLN A 261 -15.18 -3.65 -9.77
CA GLN A 261 -15.81 -3.41 -11.07
C GLN A 261 -16.47 -2.04 -11.11
N SER A 262 -16.47 -1.42 -12.29
CA SER A 262 -17.02 -0.08 -12.52
C SER A 262 -18.55 0.01 -12.42
N ASP A 263 -19.27 -1.10 -12.61
CA ASP A 263 -20.72 -1.17 -12.69
C ASP A 263 -21.45 -1.46 -11.37
N ASN A 264 -20.77 -1.36 -10.23
CA ASN A 264 -21.35 -1.62 -8.90
C ASN A 264 -21.93 -3.04 -8.72
N SER A 265 -21.61 -3.99 -9.62
CA SER A 265 -22.10 -5.39 -9.56
C SER A 265 -21.50 -6.18 -8.40
N MET A 266 -20.54 -5.62 -7.71
CA MET A 266 -19.86 -6.21 -6.54
C MET A 266 -20.77 -6.47 -5.32
N LYS A 267 -21.92 -5.80 -5.22
CA LYS A 267 -22.87 -6.02 -4.12
C LYS A 267 -23.25 -7.49 -3.88
N LYS A 268 -23.27 -8.31 -4.94
CA LYS A 268 -23.66 -9.73 -4.83
C LYS A 268 -22.58 -10.62 -4.23
N ARG A 269 -21.28 -10.38 -4.50
CA ARG A 269 -20.20 -11.24 -4.00
C ARG A 269 -19.85 -10.96 -2.53
N TYR A 270 -19.73 -9.69 -2.13
CA TYR A 270 -19.45 -9.35 -0.72
C TYR A 270 -20.58 -9.72 0.24
N CYS A 271 -21.86 -9.65 -0.17
CA CYS A 271 -22.97 -10.11 0.66
C CYS A 271 -22.94 -11.62 0.90
N THR A 272 -22.41 -12.41 -0.04
CA THR A 272 -22.29 -13.86 0.11
C THR A 272 -21.09 -14.22 1.00
N GLU A 273 -19.97 -13.51 0.88
CA GLU A 273 -18.80 -13.70 1.73
C GLU A 273 -18.98 -13.09 3.15
N LYS A 274 -19.77 -12.03 3.32
CA LYS A 274 -20.15 -11.50 4.65
C LYS A 274 -20.79 -12.57 5.55
N ARG A 275 -21.57 -13.49 5.01
CA ARG A 275 -22.17 -14.59 5.80
C ARG A 275 -21.14 -15.62 6.28
N LEU A 276 -19.96 -15.68 5.66
CA LEU A 276 -18.90 -16.61 6.02
C LEU A 276 -17.84 -16.02 6.97
N VAL A 277 -17.67 -14.69 6.99
CA VAL A 277 -16.59 -14.01 7.73
C VAL A 277 -17.07 -13.30 9.00
N TYR A 278 -18.35 -12.96 9.13
CA TYR A 278 -18.88 -12.23 10.28
C TYR A 278 -19.83 -13.11 11.10
N ARG A 279 -19.33 -13.69 12.19
CA ARG A 279 -20.14 -13.87 13.39
C ARG A 279 -20.29 -12.50 14.04
N GLU A 280 -21.53 -12.10 14.31
CA GLU A 280 -21.94 -10.75 14.77
C GLU A 280 -21.38 -10.31 16.13
N ASP A 281 -20.62 -11.13 16.80
CA ASP A 281 -20.15 -11.01 18.18
C ASP A 281 -18.76 -10.36 18.33
N GLN A 282 -18.11 -9.91 17.25
CA GLN A 282 -16.74 -9.38 17.32
C GLN A 282 -16.57 -7.86 17.14
N PHE A 283 -17.65 -7.10 16.97
CA PHE A 283 -17.54 -5.65 16.92
C PHE A 283 -18.32 -4.99 18.08
N PRO A 284 -17.65 -4.14 18.91
CA PRO A 284 -18.37 -3.26 19.78
C PRO A 284 -19.22 -2.32 18.91
N SER A 285 -20.49 -2.17 19.27
CA SER A 285 -21.44 -1.27 18.63
C SER A 285 -21.01 0.18 18.82
N THR A 286 -20.08 0.66 18.01
CA THR A 286 -19.92 2.09 17.81
C THR A 286 -20.92 2.50 16.74
N ARG A 287 -22.10 2.92 17.19
CA ARG A 287 -23.00 3.72 16.38
C ARG A 287 -22.22 4.96 15.97
N ILE A 288 -21.92 5.07 14.69
CA ILE A 288 -21.55 6.34 14.08
C ILE A 288 -22.80 7.21 14.17
N PRO A 289 -22.75 8.39 14.77
CA PRO A 289 -23.89 9.29 14.88
C PRO A 289 -24.38 9.76 13.50
#